data_20e895be5072fb4c09255cdc785aee09
#
_entry.id   20e895be5072fb4c09255cdc785aee09
#
_cell.length_a   1.000
_cell.length_b   1.000
_cell.length_c   1.000
_cell.angle_alpha   90.00
_cell.angle_beta   90.00
_cell.angle_gamma   90.00
#
_symmetry.space_group_name_H-M   'P 1'
#
loop_
_entity.id
_entity.type
_entity.pdbx_description
1 polymer ?
#
loop_
_entity_poly.entity_id
_entity_poly.type
_entity_poly.pdbx_seq_one_letter_code
_entity_poly.pdbx_strand_id
1 'polypeptide(L)'
;MSKEINSVFAMKSLIIISLFAITLPFASINAQGIGELAPPKPAEVFPPNTWGMDIMFGDAGFGLGTFYRREITTKWTAFADLSFSETKDDREFEYIDYFGNVITIGKKNRVFQMPLNFGVQFRLFENSVADNLRPFLCAAAGPTVLVSTPYQEEFFNSFAYAQTDYAVGGYVGLGANFGLDKSSLVGITFKYYYSKILTGGVESLYGREKTEIQGFFITLNLGIMY
;
A
#
# COMPACT_ATOMS: atom_id res chain seq x y z
N MET A 1 36.59 17.82 -4.33
CA MET A 1 36.49 16.54 -3.64
C MET A 1 35.05 16.01 -3.46
N SER A 2 34.03 16.85 -3.27
CA SER A 2 32.62 16.43 -3.12
C SER A 2 31.93 16.00 -4.44
N LYS A 3 32.29 16.54 -5.60
CA LYS A 3 31.69 16.19 -6.90
C LYS A 3 32.11 14.83 -7.45
N GLU A 4 33.29 14.33 -7.13
CA GLU A 4 33.78 13.04 -7.59
C GLU A 4 33.13 11.87 -6.84
N ILE A 5 32.81 12.05 -5.56
CA ILE A 5 32.16 11.00 -4.74
C ILE A 5 30.74 10.70 -5.26
N ASN A 6 30.00 11.74 -5.64
CA ASN A 6 28.63 11.58 -6.17
C ASN A 6 28.61 10.91 -7.57
N SER A 7 29.64 11.13 -8.39
CA SER A 7 29.71 10.50 -9.71
C SER A 7 30.04 9.01 -9.62
N VAL A 8 30.88 8.62 -8.67
CA VAL A 8 31.22 7.20 -8.43
C VAL A 8 30.03 6.42 -7.84
N PHE A 9 29.23 7.06 -6.98
CA PHE A 9 28.03 6.45 -6.42
C PHE A 9 26.94 6.25 -7.47
N ALA A 10 26.70 7.25 -8.33
CA ALA A 10 25.73 7.15 -9.44
C ALA A 10 26.15 6.08 -10.47
N MET A 11 27.44 5.99 -10.77
CA MET A 11 27.95 4.99 -11.71
C MET A 11 27.86 3.57 -11.16
N LYS A 12 28.10 3.35 -9.86
CA LYS A 12 27.91 2.04 -9.21
C LYS A 12 26.46 1.61 -9.17
N SER A 13 25.52 2.52 -8.92
CA SER A 13 24.09 2.22 -8.94
C SER A 13 23.61 1.85 -10.35
N LEU A 14 24.10 2.53 -11.39
CA LEU A 14 23.76 2.20 -12.78
C LEU A 14 24.28 0.81 -13.19
N ILE A 15 25.48 0.44 -12.74
CA ILE A 15 26.08 -0.87 -13.02
C ILE A 15 25.29 -1.99 -12.32
N ILE A 16 24.81 -1.79 -11.10
CA ILE A 16 24.00 -2.77 -10.36
C ILE A 16 22.66 -2.99 -11.06
N ILE A 17 22.00 -1.92 -11.51
CA ILE A 17 20.73 -2.00 -12.25
C ILE A 17 20.92 -2.69 -13.60
N SER A 18 22.00 -2.42 -14.31
CA SER A 18 22.30 -3.07 -15.59
C SER A 18 22.67 -4.55 -15.42
N LEU A 19 23.34 -4.92 -14.32
CA LEU A 19 23.68 -6.32 -14.03
C LEU A 19 22.43 -7.15 -13.67
N PHE A 20 21.44 -6.54 -13.01
CA PHE A 20 20.19 -7.20 -12.67
C PHE A 20 19.28 -7.40 -13.90
N ALA A 21 19.37 -6.52 -14.90
CA ALA A 21 18.63 -6.65 -16.17
C ALA A 21 19.20 -7.75 -17.10
N ILE A 22 20.49 -8.09 -16.97
CA ILE A 22 21.17 -9.08 -17.82
C ILE A 22 20.99 -10.52 -17.29
N THR A 23 20.60 -10.69 -16.02
CA THR A 23 20.50 -12.01 -15.38
C THR A 23 19.12 -12.67 -15.47
N LEU A 24 18.18 -12.11 -16.24
CA LEU A 24 16.95 -12.83 -16.60
C LEU A 24 17.28 -13.80 -17.74
N PRO A 25 17.54 -15.10 -17.49
CA PRO A 25 17.65 -16.06 -18.58
C PRO A 25 16.27 -16.18 -19.22
N PHE A 26 16.15 -15.75 -20.47
CA PHE A 26 15.08 -16.22 -21.34
C PHE A 26 15.34 -17.71 -21.63
N ALA A 27 15.13 -18.55 -20.63
CA ALA A 27 15.04 -19.98 -20.88
C ALA A 27 13.68 -20.22 -21.54
N SER A 28 13.67 -20.22 -22.85
CA SER A 28 12.60 -20.84 -23.62
C SER A 28 12.73 -22.36 -23.40
N ILE A 29 12.07 -22.86 -22.36
CA ILE A 29 11.92 -24.29 -22.12
C ILE A 29 10.92 -24.78 -23.19
N ASN A 30 11.45 -25.29 -24.29
CA ASN A 30 10.68 -26.13 -25.20
C ASN A 30 10.52 -27.49 -24.50
N ALA A 31 9.57 -27.59 -23.58
CA ALA A 31 9.09 -28.88 -23.10
C ALA A 31 8.30 -29.52 -24.24
N GLN A 32 8.94 -30.37 -25.00
CA GLN A 32 8.26 -31.30 -25.89
C GLN A 32 7.54 -32.31 -25.00
N GLY A 33 6.26 -32.01 -24.70
CA GLY A 33 5.39 -32.91 -23.96
C GLY A 33 5.07 -34.14 -24.76
N ILE A 34 5.57 -35.28 -24.31
CA ILE A 34 5.07 -36.58 -24.73
C ILE A 34 3.79 -36.81 -23.94
N GLY A 35 2.65 -36.49 -24.56
CA GLY A 35 1.33 -36.68 -23.99
C GLY A 35 0.31 -35.75 -24.67
N GLU A 36 -0.84 -36.26 -24.95
CA GLU A 36 -1.98 -35.48 -25.39
C GLU A 36 -2.34 -34.47 -24.30
N LEU A 37 -2.13 -33.18 -24.56
CA LEU A 37 -2.49 -32.15 -23.59
C LEU A 37 -3.98 -32.25 -23.30
N ALA A 38 -4.33 -32.44 -22.04
CA ALA A 38 -5.72 -32.35 -21.61
C ALA A 38 -6.32 -31.02 -22.11
N PRO A 39 -7.55 -31.02 -22.61
CA PRO A 39 -8.19 -29.80 -23.09
C PRO A 39 -8.08 -28.69 -22.02
N PRO A 40 -7.77 -27.45 -22.41
CA PRO A 40 -7.60 -26.35 -21.48
C PRO A 40 -8.85 -26.24 -20.62
N LYS A 41 -8.67 -26.24 -19.30
CA LYS A 41 -9.76 -26.03 -18.34
C LYS A 41 -10.45 -24.71 -18.70
N PRO A 42 -11.79 -24.66 -18.82
CA PRO A 42 -12.50 -23.42 -19.06
C PRO A 42 -12.11 -22.38 -17.98
N ALA A 43 -11.89 -21.13 -18.40
CA ALA A 43 -11.58 -20.04 -17.48
C ALA A 43 -12.65 -19.95 -16.38
N GLU A 44 -12.24 -19.91 -15.14
CA GLU A 44 -13.17 -19.80 -14.03
C GLU A 44 -13.77 -18.39 -13.99
N VAL A 45 -15.10 -18.31 -14.03
CA VAL A 45 -15.82 -17.04 -13.89
C VAL A 45 -16.03 -16.78 -12.40
N PHE A 46 -15.50 -15.65 -11.93
CA PHE A 46 -15.69 -15.18 -10.57
C PHE A 46 -16.81 -14.13 -10.52
N PRO A 47 -17.48 -13.95 -9.37
CA PRO A 47 -18.46 -12.89 -9.20
C PRO A 47 -17.82 -11.52 -9.41
N PRO A 48 -18.56 -10.57 -10.06
CA PRO A 48 -17.99 -9.29 -10.47
C PRO A 48 -17.79 -8.30 -9.33
N ASN A 49 -18.46 -8.49 -8.22
CA ASN A 49 -18.41 -7.58 -7.09
C ASN A 49 -17.67 -8.23 -5.92
N THR A 50 -16.87 -7.43 -5.23
CA THR A 50 -16.18 -7.85 -4.01
C THR A 50 -16.25 -6.73 -2.99
N TRP A 51 -16.62 -7.08 -1.78
CA TRP A 51 -16.49 -6.19 -0.62
C TRP A 51 -15.62 -6.86 0.42
N GLY A 52 -14.84 -6.06 1.16
CA GLY A 52 -13.94 -6.63 2.13
C GLY A 52 -13.26 -5.63 3.04
N MET A 53 -12.33 -6.15 3.82
CA MET A 53 -11.51 -5.40 4.77
C MET A 53 -10.04 -5.51 4.41
N ASP A 54 -9.32 -4.43 4.68
CA ASP A 54 -7.88 -4.32 4.55
C ASP A 54 -7.24 -4.26 5.94
N ILE A 55 -6.28 -5.13 6.19
CA ILE A 55 -5.39 -5.05 7.35
C ILE A 55 -4.04 -4.54 6.81
N MET A 56 -3.63 -3.38 7.28
CA MET A 56 -2.48 -2.65 6.73
C MET A 56 -1.34 -2.61 7.74
N PHE A 57 -0.14 -2.89 7.26
CA PHE A 57 1.11 -2.75 8.00
C PHE A 57 2.04 -1.84 7.20
N GLY A 58 2.52 -0.79 7.81
CA GLY A 58 3.40 0.18 7.17
C GLY A 58 4.53 0.64 8.08
N ASP A 59 5.38 1.48 7.55
CA ASP A 59 6.46 2.15 8.26
C ASP A 59 5.94 3.02 9.43
N ALA A 60 4.74 3.56 9.29
CA ALA A 60 4.06 4.34 10.35
C ALA A 60 3.30 3.48 11.37
N GLY A 61 3.12 2.19 11.15
CA GLY A 61 2.43 1.28 12.05
C GLY A 61 1.30 0.50 11.40
N PHE A 62 0.21 0.33 12.14
CA PHE A 62 -0.95 -0.47 11.78
C PHE A 62 -2.08 0.40 11.22
N GLY A 63 -2.84 -0.16 10.29
CA GLY A 63 -4.05 0.47 9.76
C GLY A 63 -5.12 -0.56 9.43
N LEU A 64 -6.35 -0.10 9.39
CA LEU A 64 -7.52 -0.88 8.98
C LEU A 64 -8.25 -0.15 7.87
N GLY A 65 -8.86 -0.90 6.96
CA GLY A 65 -9.64 -0.33 5.88
C GLY A 65 -10.77 -1.23 5.44
N THR A 66 -11.58 -0.68 4.57
CA THR A 66 -12.60 -1.43 3.83
C THR A 66 -12.50 -1.07 2.36
N PHE A 67 -12.85 -1.99 1.49
CA PHE A 67 -12.85 -1.76 0.06
C PHE A 67 -14.10 -2.34 -0.61
N TYR A 68 -14.47 -1.72 -1.71
CA TYR A 68 -15.42 -2.26 -2.67
C TYR A 68 -14.76 -2.32 -4.04
N ARG A 69 -14.84 -3.47 -4.70
CA ARG A 69 -14.28 -3.70 -6.03
C ARG A 69 -15.37 -4.18 -6.97
N ARG A 70 -15.34 -3.68 -8.20
CA ARG A 70 -16.21 -4.12 -9.27
C ARG A 70 -15.40 -4.43 -10.52
N GLU A 71 -15.45 -5.65 -10.96
CA GLU A 71 -14.85 -6.09 -12.20
C GLU A 71 -15.61 -5.50 -13.39
N ILE A 72 -14.92 -4.70 -14.21
CA ILE A 72 -15.48 -4.08 -15.41
C ILE A 72 -15.23 -4.98 -16.62
N THR A 73 -14.04 -5.55 -16.68
CA THR A 73 -13.62 -6.55 -17.66
C THR A 73 -12.75 -7.58 -16.97
N THR A 74 -12.43 -8.69 -17.62
CA THR A 74 -11.52 -9.72 -17.09
C THR A 74 -10.15 -9.17 -16.66
N LYS A 75 -9.74 -7.99 -17.20
CA LYS A 75 -8.46 -7.32 -16.91
C LYS A 75 -8.58 -6.13 -15.99
N TRP A 76 -9.71 -5.41 -16.04
CA TRP A 76 -9.88 -4.16 -15.34
C TRP A 76 -10.94 -4.26 -14.23
N THR A 77 -10.55 -3.87 -13.04
CA THR A 77 -11.43 -3.76 -11.88
C THR A 77 -11.39 -2.32 -11.37
N ALA A 78 -12.54 -1.66 -11.27
CA ALA A 78 -12.65 -0.41 -10.54
C ALA A 78 -12.85 -0.69 -9.06
N PHE A 79 -12.31 0.18 -8.21
CA PHE A 79 -12.49 0.04 -6.77
C PHE A 79 -12.56 1.38 -6.06
N ALA A 80 -13.15 1.34 -4.86
CA ALA A 80 -13.06 2.39 -3.86
C ALA A 80 -12.57 1.77 -2.56
N ASP A 81 -11.68 2.46 -1.86
CA ASP A 81 -11.23 2.08 -0.53
C ASP A 81 -11.28 3.25 0.45
N LEU A 82 -11.60 2.93 1.69
CA LEU A 82 -11.53 3.84 2.83
C LEU A 82 -10.66 3.16 3.87
N SER A 83 -9.64 3.83 4.35
CA SER A 83 -8.76 3.28 5.37
C SER A 83 -8.52 4.28 6.51
N PHE A 84 -8.05 3.76 7.63
CA PHE A 84 -7.64 4.50 8.80
C PHE A 84 -6.28 3.96 9.25
N SER A 85 -5.30 4.84 9.36
CA SER A 85 -3.96 4.48 9.85
C SER A 85 -3.31 5.66 10.56
N GLU A 86 -2.41 5.37 11.48
CA GLU A 86 -1.51 6.39 12.02
C GLU A 86 -0.45 6.73 10.98
N THR A 87 0.02 7.97 10.98
CA THR A 87 1.20 8.41 10.22
C THR A 87 2.24 8.95 11.17
N LYS A 88 3.52 8.62 10.93
CA LYS A 88 4.67 9.11 11.67
C LYS A 88 5.45 10.12 10.86
N ASP A 89 6.15 11.03 11.53
CA ASP A 89 7.15 11.87 10.88
C ASP A 89 8.46 11.08 10.76
N ASP A 90 9.12 11.14 9.61
CA ASP A 90 10.39 10.44 9.33
C ASP A 90 11.53 10.87 10.28
N ARG A 91 11.30 11.93 11.03
CA ARG A 91 12.25 12.50 12.01
C ARG A 91 11.90 12.12 13.45
N GLU A 92 10.89 11.29 13.67
CA GLU A 92 10.55 10.77 15.00
C GLU A 92 11.58 9.75 15.45
N PHE A 93 12.17 10.00 16.64
CA PHE A 93 13.06 9.04 17.31
C PHE A 93 12.36 8.48 18.53
N GLU A 94 12.21 7.17 18.55
CA GLU A 94 11.70 6.43 19.67
C GLU A 94 12.86 5.84 20.47
N TYR A 95 12.80 5.92 21.79
CA TYR A 95 13.70 5.19 22.66
C TYR A 95 12.90 4.47 23.76
N ILE A 96 13.43 3.35 24.21
CA ILE A 96 12.83 2.58 25.30
C ILE A 96 13.50 3.04 26.60
N ASP A 97 12.70 3.50 27.55
CA ASP A 97 13.18 3.87 28.88
C ASP A 97 13.57 2.63 29.73
N TYR A 98 14.14 2.88 30.90
CA TYR A 98 14.53 1.80 31.82
C TYR A 98 13.36 0.90 32.26
N PHE A 99 12.13 1.39 32.19
CA PHE A 99 10.92 0.68 32.58
C PHE A 99 10.24 -0.03 31.38
N GLY A 100 10.83 0.02 30.19
CA GLY A 100 10.30 -0.59 28.98
C GLY A 100 9.24 0.24 28.25
N ASN A 101 9.04 1.51 28.62
CA ASN A 101 8.12 2.39 27.90
C ASN A 101 8.77 2.97 26.65
N VAL A 102 8.03 3.00 25.55
CA VAL A 102 8.46 3.67 24.32
C VAL A 102 8.14 5.15 24.44
N ILE A 103 9.17 5.98 24.39
CA ILE A 103 9.05 7.44 24.47
C ILE A 103 9.54 8.04 23.15
N THR A 104 8.71 8.90 22.55
CA THR A 104 9.08 9.65 21.35
C THR A 104 9.46 11.08 21.72
N ILE A 105 10.72 11.44 21.45
CA ILE A 105 11.25 12.77 21.82
C ILE A 105 10.61 13.85 20.93
N GLY A 106 10.04 14.88 21.60
CA GLY A 106 9.50 16.05 20.90
C GLY A 106 8.18 15.79 20.16
N LYS A 107 7.49 14.67 20.41
CA LYS A 107 6.18 14.40 19.82
C LYS A 107 5.14 15.34 20.43
N LYS A 108 4.46 16.12 19.57
CA LYS A 108 3.40 17.05 19.93
C LYS A 108 2.03 16.40 19.73
N ASN A 109 1.81 15.84 18.54
CA ASN A 109 0.53 15.26 18.18
C ASN A 109 0.71 13.84 17.60
N ARG A 110 -0.31 12.98 17.84
CA ARG A 110 -0.56 11.79 17.02
C ARG A 110 -1.33 12.23 15.78
N VAL A 111 -0.93 11.76 14.63
CA VAL A 111 -1.57 12.12 13.37
C VAL A 111 -2.15 10.87 12.74
N PHE A 112 -3.46 10.87 12.54
CA PHE A 112 -4.19 9.80 11.87
C PHE A 112 -4.60 10.27 10.47
N GLN A 113 -4.53 9.38 9.51
CA GLN A 113 -4.98 9.63 8.15
C GLN A 113 -6.16 8.72 7.79
N MET A 114 -7.15 9.32 7.12
CA MET A 114 -8.35 8.65 6.63
C MET A 114 -8.52 8.96 5.13
N PRO A 115 -7.78 8.30 4.23
CA PRO A 115 -7.95 8.46 2.81
C PRO A 115 -9.21 7.74 2.31
N LEU A 116 -9.97 8.40 1.45
CA LEU A 116 -11.01 7.81 0.61
C LEU A 116 -10.51 7.82 -0.83
N ASN A 117 -10.06 6.68 -1.33
CA ASN A 117 -9.47 6.58 -2.64
C ASN A 117 -10.40 5.89 -3.63
N PHE A 118 -10.31 6.32 -4.88
CA PHE A 118 -10.95 5.69 -6.03
C PHE A 118 -9.86 5.29 -7.02
N GLY A 119 -9.93 4.07 -7.52
CA GLY A 119 -8.86 3.56 -8.33
C GLY A 119 -9.25 2.46 -9.30
N VAL A 120 -8.23 2.02 -10.02
CA VAL A 120 -8.32 0.93 -10.97
C VAL A 120 -7.24 -0.11 -10.69
N GLN A 121 -7.57 -1.35 -10.93
CA GLN A 121 -6.71 -2.50 -10.78
C GLN A 121 -6.62 -3.19 -12.14
N PHE A 122 -5.40 -3.49 -12.58
CA PHE A 122 -5.11 -4.17 -13.83
C PHE A 122 -4.54 -5.56 -13.57
N ARG A 123 -5.25 -6.61 -13.99
CA ARG A 123 -4.83 -8.00 -13.87
C ARG A 123 -3.67 -8.30 -14.80
N LEU A 124 -2.60 -8.87 -14.24
CA LEU A 124 -1.43 -9.33 -14.99
C LEU A 124 -1.57 -10.83 -15.33
N PHE A 125 -0.93 -11.24 -16.42
CA PHE A 125 -0.74 -12.64 -16.79
C PHE A 125 -2.04 -13.46 -16.89
N GLU A 126 -3.15 -12.87 -17.33
CA GLU A 126 -4.47 -13.50 -17.42
C GLU A 126 -4.45 -14.87 -18.11
N ASN A 127 -3.64 -15.03 -19.17
CA ASN A 127 -3.58 -16.25 -19.96
C ASN A 127 -2.47 -17.22 -19.54
N SER A 128 -1.62 -16.85 -18.59
CA SER A 128 -0.38 -17.58 -18.27
C SER A 128 -0.35 -18.13 -16.85
N VAL A 129 -1.21 -17.62 -15.98
CA VAL A 129 -1.27 -18.00 -14.56
C VAL A 129 -2.62 -18.58 -14.25
N ALA A 130 -2.66 -19.65 -13.45
CA ALA A 130 -3.91 -20.29 -13.04
C ALA A 130 -4.85 -19.30 -12.35
N ASP A 131 -6.17 -19.50 -12.55
CA ASP A 131 -7.20 -18.56 -12.08
C ASP A 131 -7.25 -18.37 -10.55
N ASN A 132 -6.69 -19.30 -9.79
CA ASN A 132 -6.56 -19.20 -8.33
C ASN A 132 -5.48 -18.24 -7.84
N LEU A 133 -4.57 -17.78 -8.73
CA LEU A 133 -3.59 -16.72 -8.45
C LEU A 133 -3.77 -15.60 -9.47
N ARG A 134 -4.15 -14.42 -9.02
CA ARG A 134 -4.46 -13.26 -9.87
C ARG A 134 -3.57 -12.07 -9.49
N PRO A 135 -2.34 -12.01 -10.04
CA PRO A 135 -1.47 -10.85 -9.80
C PRO A 135 -2.02 -9.62 -10.51
N PHE A 136 -1.80 -8.45 -9.90
CA PHE A 136 -2.31 -7.19 -10.42
C PHE A 136 -1.40 -6.00 -10.09
N LEU A 137 -1.56 -4.95 -10.88
CA LEU A 137 -1.13 -3.59 -10.56
C LEU A 137 -2.36 -2.76 -10.20
N CYS A 138 -2.20 -1.80 -9.31
CA CYS A 138 -3.27 -0.88 -8.96
C CYS A 138 -2.76 0.54 -8.80
N ALA A 139 -3.65 1.50 -9.07
CA ALA A 139 -3.42 2.90 -8.80
C ALA A 139 -4.74 3.53 -8.35
N ALA A 140 -4.66 4.41 -7.36
CA ALA A 140 -5.81 5.10 -6.80
C ALA A 140 -5.43 6.51 -6.35
N ALA A 141 -6.44 7.38 -6.31
CA ALA A 141 -6.29 8.73 -5.79
C ALA A 141 -7.59 9.18 -5.12
N GLY A 142 -7.47 10.14 -4.20
CA GLY A 142 -8.64 10.68 -3.52
C GLY A 142 -8.31 11.69 -2.42
N PRO A 143 -9.36 12.22 -1.78
CA PRO A 143 -9.23 13.09 -0.63
C PRO A 143 -8.81 12.30 0.60
N THR A 144 -8.08 12.95 1.48
CA THR A 144 -7.65 12.41 2.78
C THR A 144 -8.01 13.39 3.87
N VAL A 145 -8.65 12.91 4.90
CA VAL A 145 -8.85 13.64 6.16
C VAL A 145 -7.73 13.26 7.11
N LEU A 146 -7.09 14.25 7.69
CA LEU A 146 -6.08 14.09 8.72
C LEU A 146 -6.67 14.53 10.06
N VAL A 147 -6.45 13.73 11.08
CA VAL A 147 -6.90 14.01 12.44
C VAL A 147 -5.67 14.02 13.34
N SER A 148 -5.38 15.20 13.90
CA SER A 148 -4.26 15.41 14.83
C SER A 148 -4.79 15.46 16.26
N THR A 149 -4.23 14.66 17.15
CA THR A 149 -4.60 14.65 18.56
C THR A 149 -3.38 14.86 19.45
N PRO A 150 -3.48 15.61 20.57
CA PRO A 150 -2.38 15.84 21.47
C PRO A 150 -1.76 14.54 22.00
N TYR A 151 -0.44 14.41 21.90
CA TYR A 151 0.26 13.19 22.32
C TYR A 151 0.29 13.00 23.84
N GLN A 152 0.30 14.10 24.60
CA GLN A 152 0.38 14.08 26.07
C GLN A 152 -0.91 13.65 26.76
N GLU A 153 -2.04 13.76 26.06
CA GLU A 153 -3.33 13.34 26.57
C GLU A 153 -3.53 11.83 26.45
N GLU A 154 -4.34 11.27 27.33
CA GLU A 154 -4.78 9.88 27.22
C GLU A 154 -5.47 9.65 25.86
N PHE A 155 -5.25 8.49 25.25
CA PHE A 155 -5.64 8.21 23.86
C PHE A 155 -7.09 8.60 23.55
N PHE A 156 -8.07 8.16 24.35
CA PHE A 156 -9.47 8.45 24.08
C PHE A 156 -9.85 9.90 24.40
N ASN A 157 -9.28 10.49 25.45
CA ASN A 157 -9.52 11.88 25.84
C ASN A 157 -8.92 12.86 24.82
N SER A 158 -7.84 12.48 24.14
CA SER A 158 -7.17 13.33 23.16
C SER A 158 -8.06 13.68 21.95
N PHE A 159 -9.04 12.84 21.64
CA PHE A 159 -10.00 13.11 20.54
C PHE A 159 -10.93 14.29 20.83
N ALA A 160 -11.15 14.69 22.10
CA ALA A 160 -11.88 15.91 22.43
C ALA A 160 -11.15 17.18 21.97
N TYR A 161 -9.84 17.11 21.75
CA TYR A 161 -8.98 18.19 21.29
C TYR A 161 -8.48 17.98 19.86
N ALA A 162 -9.14 17.10 19.10
CA ALA A 162 -8.73 16.77 17.75
C ALA A 162 -8.82 17.98 16.81
N GLN A 163 -7.81 18.18 16.00
CA GLN A 163 -7.78 19.11 14.89
C GLN A 163 -7.86 18.35 13.58
N THR A 164 -8.57 18.91 12.61
CA THR A 164 -8.81 18.26 11.32
C THR A 164 -8.16 19.06 10.21
N ASP A 165 -7.38 18.40 9.39
CA ASP A 165 -6.74 18.93 8.20
C ASP A 165 -7.14 18.09 6.98
N TYR A 166 -6.95 18.68 5.79
CA TYR A 166 -7.32 18.05 4.53
C TYR A 166 -6.10 17.90 3.64
N ALA A 167 -6.01 16.76 2.99
CA ALA A 167 -4.99 16.44 2.03
C ALA A 167 -5.61 15.81 0.77
N VAL A 168 -4.87 15.79 -0.29
CA VAL A 168 -5.18 15.05 -1.51
C VAL A 168 -3.98 14.17 -1.85
N GLY A 169 -4.25 12.94 -2.22
CA GLY A 169 -3.17 12.00 -2.50
C GLY A 169 -3.63 10.78 -3.26
N GLY A 170 -2.81 9.75 -3.21
CA GLY A 170 -3.11 8.49 -3.83
C GLY A 170 -1.99 7.49 -3.63
N TYR A 171 -2.13 6.34 -4.23
CA TYR A 171 -1.10 5.31 -4.18
C TYR A 171 -0.99 4.56 -5.51
N VAL A 172 0.16 3.96 -5.68
CA VAL A 172 0.39 2.91 -6.66
C VAL A 172 0.77 1.65 -5.92
N GLY A 173 0.39 0.50 -6.48
CA GLY A 173 0.66 -0.76 -5.81
C GLY A 173 0.69 -1.94 -6.75
N LEU A 174 1.23 -3.01 -6.23
CA LEU A 174 1.21 -4.33 -6.87
C LEU A 174 0.77 -5.36 -5.84
N GLY A 175 0.09 -6.40 -6.30
CA GLY A 175 -0.40 -7.43 -5.40
C GLY A 175 -0.83 -8.69 -6.12
N ALA A 176 -1.37 -9.61 -5.34
CA ALA A 176 -1.97 -10.82 -5.86
C ALA A 176 -3.21 -11.19 -5.03
N ASN A 177 -4.27 -11.57 -5.71
CA ASN A 177 -5.44 -12.16 -5.10
C ASN A 177 -5.36 -13.69 -5.24
N PHE A 178 -5.71 -14.38 -4.17
CA PHE A 178 -5.78 -15.83 -4.10
C PHE A 178 -7.26 -16.24 -4.04
N GLY A 179 -7.73 -16.89 -5.08
CA GLY A 179 -9.08 -17.45 -5.11
C GLY A 179 -9.05 -18.84 -4.51
N LEU A 180 -9.41 -18.97 -3.21
CA LEU A 180 -9.56 -20.28 -2.59
C LEU A 180 -10.89 -20.95 -3.02
N ASP A 181 -11.89 -20.12 -3.24
CA ASP A 181 -13.21 -20.48 -3.77
C ASP A 181 -13.81 -19.29 -4.55
N LYS A 182 -15.05 -19.45 -5.06
CA LYS A 182 -15.75 -18.38 -5.80
C LYS A 182 -16.46 -17.36 -4.93
N SER A 183 -16.43 -17.50 -3.62
CA SER A 183 -17.13 -16.65 -2.66
C SER A 183 -16.19 -15.82 -1.79
N SER A 184 -14.95 -16.28 -1.59
CA SER A 184 -13.97 -15.58 -0.75
C SER A 184 -12.79 -15.05 -1.55
N LEU A 185 -12.29 -13.89 -1.14
CA LEU A 185 -11.09 -13.29 -1.68
C LEU A 185 -10.08 -13.09 -0.55
N VAL A 186 -8.90 -13.63 -0.74
CA VAL A 186 -7.73 -13.32 0.08
C VAL A 186 -6.68 -12.73 -0.83
N GLY A 187 -6.04 -11.65 -0.44
CA GLY A 187 -5.02 -11.00 -1.26
C GLY A 187 -3.95 -10.31 -0.42
N ILE A 188 -2.82 -10.08 -1.06
CA ILE A 188 -1.74 -9.27 -0.51
C ILE A 188 -1.45 -8.16 -1.50
N THR A 189 -1.35 -6.92 -1.00
CA THR A 189 -1.05 -5.74 -1.81
C THR A 189 0.08 -4.94 -1.16
N PHE A 190 1.07 -4.58 -1.95
CA PHE A 190 2.13 -3.65 -1.60
C PHE A 190 1.78 -2.30 -2.19
N LYS A 191 1.59 -1.29 -1.33
CA LYS A 191 1.15 0.06 -1.72
C LYS A 191 2.21 1.09 -1.34
N TYR A 192 2.56 2.00 -2.24
CA TYR A 192 3.27 3.22 -1.92
C TYR A 192 2.30 4.38 -2.00
N TYR A 193 2.05 5.01 -0.87
CA TYR A 193 1.10 6.10 -0.69
C TYR A 193 1.83 7.44 -0.63
N TYR A 194 1.28 8.44 -1.29
CA TYR A 194 1.72 9.83 -1.22
C TYR A 194 0.53 10.75 -1.16
N SER A 195 0.55 11.73 -0.25
CA SER A 195 -0.46 12.78 -0.18
C SER A 195 0.15 14.13 0.19
N LYS A 196 -0.45 15.19 -0.35
CA LYS A 196 -0.08 16.57 -0.08
C LYS A 196 -1.16 17.23 0.77
N ILE A 197 -0.75 17.85 1.89
CA ILE A 197 -1.63 18.55 2.80
C ILE A 197 -1.97 19.91 2.21
N LEU A 198 -3.26 20.28 2.21
CA LEU A 198 -3.79 21.50 1.60
C LEU A 198 -3.96 22.64 2.61
N THR A 199 -4.08 22.32 3.90
CA THR A 199 -4.42 23.25 4.99
C THR A 199 -3.19 23.89 5.66
N GLY A 200 -2.00 23.79 5.04
CA GLY A 200 -0.79 24.45 5.50
C GLY A 200 0.26 23.54 6.11
N GLY A 201 -0.14 22.48 6.79
CA GLY A 201 0.76 21.49 7.38
C GLY A 201 0.24 20.95 8.71
N VAL A 202 0.68 19.76 9.05
CA VAL A 202 0.36 19.09 10.31
C VAL A 202 1.61 18.98 11.17
N GLU A 203 1.51 19.40 12.42
CA GLU A 203 2.63 19.39 13.35
C GLU A 203 2.59 18.10 14.19
N SER A 204 3.39 17.09 13.82
CA SER A 204 3.60 15.87 14.61
C SER A 204 4.66 16.11 15.71
N LEU A 205 5.73 16.81 15.35
CA LEU A 205 6.82 17.19 16.26
C LEU A 205 6.79 18.71 16.52
N TYR A 206 7.18 19.12 17.73
CA TYR A 206 7.23 20.52 18.12
C TYR A 206 8.07 21.37 17.12
N GLY A 207 7.46 22.44 16.59
CA GLY A 207 8.10 23.36 15.67
C GLY A 207 8.41 22.80 14.28
N ARG A 208 7.79 21.68 13.92
CA ARG A 208 8.01 21.03 12.61
C ARG A 208 6.69 20.67 11.95
N GLU A 209 6.33 21.46 10.96
CA GLU A 209 5.17 21.18 10.12
C GLU A 209 5.54 20.17 9.03
N LYS A 210 4.67 19.18 8.82
CA LYS A 210 4.73 18.21 7.73
C LYS A 210 3.68 18.60 6.69
N THR A 211 4.10 18.85 5.47
CA THR A 211 3.23 19.27 4.36
C THR A 211 2.89 18.13 3.41
N GLU A 212 3.59 17.00 3.55
CA GLU A 212 3.45 15.82 2.72
C GLU A 212 3.48 14.58 3.60
N ILE A 213 2.67 13.60 3.26
CA ILE A 213 2.64 12.29 3.90
C ILE A 213 2.98 11.27 2.83
N GLN A 214 3.93 10.43 3.12
CA GLN A 214 4.31 9.30 2.28
C GLN A 214 4.54 8.08 3.15
N GLY A 215 4.35 6.90 2.58
CA GLY A 215 4.55 5.68 3.32
C GLY A 215 4.37 4.45 2.46
N PHE A 216 5.00 3.39 2.89
CA PHE A 216 4.87 2.08 2.29
C PHE A 216 3.98 1.20 3.16
N PHE A 217 3.03 0.50 2.53
CA PHE A 217 2.10 -0.39 3.22
C PHE A 217 2.09 -1.77 2.58
N ILE A 218 2.13 -2.78 3.43
CA ILE A 218 1.76 -4.16 3.09
C ILE A 218 0.33 -4.36 3.59
N THR A 219 -0.57 -4.72 2.69
CA THR A 219 -1.99 -4.83 2.99
C THR A 219 -2.46 -6.27 2.75
N LEU A 220 -3.05 -6.86 3.76
CA LEU A 220 -3.80 -8.11 3.66
C LEU A 220 -5.25 -7.77 3.32
N ASN A 221 -5.73 -8.22 2.18
CA ASN A 221 -7.09 -8.02 1.71
C ASN A 221 -7.93 -9.26 2.01
N LEU A 222 -9.03 -9.11 2.72
CA LEU A 222 -9.98 -10.18 3.05
C LEU A 222 -11.37 -9.75 2.57
N GLY A 223 -11.99 -10.50 1.68
CA GLY A 223 -13.25 -10.09 1.06
C GLY A 223 -14.17 -11.23 0.71
N ILE A 224 -15.41 -10.85 0.39
CA ILE A 224 -16.48 -11.72 -0.09
C ILE A 224 -16.82 -11.29 -1.52
N MET A 225 -16.88 -12.26 -2.44
CA MET A 225 -17.27 -12.07 -3.84
C MET A 225 -18.75 -12.45 -4.04
N TYR A 226 -19.50 -11.64 -4.78
CA TYR A 226 -20.94 -11.84 -5.06
C TYR A 226 -21.39 -11.18 -6.36
#